data_8f8b3f3a159466711525d1fc561cc792
#
_entry.id   8f8b3f3a159466711525d1fc561cc792
#
_cell.length_a   1.000
_cell.length_b   1.000
_cell.length_c   1.000
_cell.angle_alpha   90.00
_cell.angle_beta   90.00
_cell.angle_gamma   90.00
#
_symmetry.space_group_name_H-M   'P 1'
#
loop_
_entity.id
_entity.type
_entity.pdbx_description
1 polymer ?
#
loop_
_entity_poly.entity_id
_entity_poly.type
_entity_poly.pdbx_seq_one_letter_code
_entity_poly.pdbx_strand_id
1 'polypeptide(L)'
;SWRAVPVSRVEILLAPRWFPIHVEKVSYWTRTVTIPLLVLTALRAKAVNPRAVNLDELKSGARNGVKYKQKNPTGHWMGSLLVAFDAFVRPMEPLIPNKLTQKAIDRALEFIEVRANEEDGLGGIFPAMANALMVYHALGVSPDDPKVQTARKAIDRLLIVSADEAYCQPCLSPVW
;
A
#
# COMPACT_ATOMS: atom_id res chain seq x y z
N SER A 1 12.68 5.25 1.47
CA SER A 1 12.17 6.62 1.71
C SER A 1 10.93 6.86 0.85
N TRP A 2 9.86 7.37 1.42
CA TRP A 2 8.61 7.76 0.71
C TRP A 2 8.84 8.82 -0.39
N ARG A 3 9.97 9.49 -0.38
CA ARG A 3 10.35 10.46 -1.42
C ARG A 3 10.58 9.82 -2.81
N ALA A 4 10.86 8.53 -2.83
CA ALA A 4 11.09 7.79 -4.08
C ALA A 4 9.82 7.19 -4.68
N VAL A 5 8.69 7.29 -3.97
CA VAL A 5 7.39 6.77 -4.40
C VAL A 5 6.58 7.91 -5.01
N PRO A 6 5.82 7.68 -6.10
CA PRO A 6 4.88 8.65 -6.64
C PRO A 6 3.90 9.14 -5.57
N VAL A 7 3.45 10.38 -5.67
CA VAL A 7 2.44 10.92 -4.77
C VAL A 7 1.12 10.19 -5.02
N SER A 8 0.79 9.29 -4.10
CA SER A 8 -0.45 8.54 -4.11
C SER A 8 -1.31 9.01 -2.95
N ARG A 9 -2.34 9.80 -3.26
CA ARG A 9 -3.18 10.47 -2.27
C ARG A 9 -4.39 9.63 -1.91
N VAL A 10 -4.58 9.37 -0.61
CA VAL A 10 -5.75 8.62 -0.10
C VAL A 10 -7.06 9.37 -0.35
N GLU A 11 -7.02 10.69 -0.46
CA GLU A 11 -8.18 11.54 -0.74
C GLU A 11 -8.83 11.26 -2.11
N ILE A 12 -8.16 10.54 -3.00
CA ILE A 12 -8.76 10.08 -4.26
C ILE A 12 -10.00 9.19 -4.02
N LEU A 13 -10.10 8.55 -2.85
CA LEU A 13 -11.27 7.77 -2.45
C LEU A 13 -12.52 8.62 -2.23
N LEU A 14 -12.36 9.93 -2.04
CA LEU A 14 -13.45 10.88 -1.91
C LEU A 14 -13.81 11.57 -3.22
N ALA A 15 -13.06 11.29 -4.30
CA ALA A 15 -13.36 11.86 -5.60
C ALA A 15 -14.75 11.42 -6.08
N PRO A 16 -15.49 12.26 -6.80
CA PRO A 16 -16.78 11.87 -7.38
C PRO A 16 -16.58 10.88 -8.54
N ARG A 17 -17.59 10.04 -8.80
CA ARG A 17 -17.51 8.97 -9.82
C ARG A 17 -17.23 9.46 -11.24
N TRP A 18 -17.59 10.70 -11.54
CA TRP A 18 -17.30 11.30 -12.85
C TRP A 18 -15.81 11.64 -13.05
N PHE A 19 -15.04 11.72 -11.97
CA PHE A 19 -13.62 12.05 -12.06
C PHE A 19 -12.87 11.00 -12.91
N PRO A 20 -11.98 11.42 -13.83
CA PRO A 20 -11.34 10.49 -14.78
C PRO A 20 -10.53 9.39 -14.07
N ILE A 21 -9.84 9.73 -13.00
CA ILE A 21 -9.05 8.80 -12.20
C ILE A 21 -9.85 8.47 -10.93
N HIS A 22 -10.86 7.60 -11.06
CA HIS A 22 -11.66 7.17 -9.92
C HIS A 22 -11.38 5.71 -9.59
N VAL A 23 -11.28 5.39 -8.28
CA VAL A 23 -10.93 4.06 -7.78
C VAL A 23 -11.90 2.97 -8.26
N GLU A 24 -13.19 3.29 -8.46
CA GLU A 24 -14.16 2.33 -8.97
C GLU A 24 -13.98 1.98 -10.46
N LYS A 25 -13.17 2.75 -11.20
CA LYS A 25 -12.87 2.49 -12.62
C LYS A 25 -11.73 1.51 -12.84
N VAL A 26 -11.03 1.11 -11.78
CA VAL A 26 -9.99 0.08 -11.84
C VAL A 26 -10.51 -1.26 -11.36
N SER A 27 -9.82 -2.35 -11.75
CA SER A 27 -10.24 -3.70 -11.42
C SER A 27 -10.32 -3.93 -9.90
N TYR A 28 -11.11 -4.92 -9.50
CA TYR A 28 -11.24 -5.31 -8.09
C TYR A 28 -9.88 -5.61 -7.45
N TRP A 29 -9.05 -6.40 -8.12
CA TRP A 29 -7.70 -6.77 -7.66
C TRP A 29 -6.80 -5.55 -7.45
N THR A 30 -6.81 -4.61 -8.39
CA THR A 30 -6.07 -3.37 -8.25
C THR A 30 -6.53 -2.58 -7.02
N ARG A 31 -7.83 -2.52 -6.77
CA ARG A 31 -8.39 -1.82 -5.60
C ARG A 31 -7.96 -2.45 -4.29
N THR A 32 -7.99 -3.78 -4.17
CA THR A 32 -7.62 -4.48 -2.93
C THR A 32 -6.17 -4.27 -2.54
N VAL A 33 -5.27 -4.10 -3.53
CA VAL A 33 -3.85 -3.78 -3.27
C VAL A 33 -3.65 -2.29 -3.05
N THR A 34 -4.25 -1.45 -3.90
CA THR A 34 -3.97 -0.02 -3.94
C THR A 34 -4.57 0.72 -2.75
N ILE A 35 -5.79 0.39 -2.32
CA ILE A 35 -6.47 1.13 -1.26
C ILE A 35 -5.70 1.06 0.07
N PRO A 36 -5.27 -0.10 0.57
CA PRO A 36 -4.42 -0.16 1.75
C PRO A 36 -3.08 0.58 1.56
N LEU A 37 -2.49 0.48 0.37
CA LEU A 37 -1.24 1.18 0.06
C LEU A 37 -1.39 2.71 0.10
N LEU A 38 -2.53 3.26 -0.33
CA LEU A 38 -2.84 4.69 -0.21
C LEU A 38 -2.86 5.14 1.26
N VAL A 39 -3.42 4.33 2.15
CA VAL A 39 -3.41 4.60 3.60
C VAL A 39 -1.98 4.60 4.15
N LEU A 40 -1.19 3.58 3.83
CA LEU A 40 0.21 3.48 4.26
C LEU A 40 1.03 4.68 3.77
N THR A 41 0.78 5.14 2.55
CA THR A 41 1.43 6.32 1.98
C THR A 41 1.03 7.60 2.71
N ALA A 42 -0.26 7.76 3.03
CA ALA A 42 -0.77 8.91 3.78
C ALA A 42 -0.20 8.96 5.20
N LEU A 43 -0.12 7.83 5.88
CA LEU A 43 0.47 7.69 7.21
C LEU A 43 2.00 7.75 7.19
N ARG A 44 2.62 7.69 6.01
CA ARG A 44 4.07 7.58 5.84
C ARG A 44 4.67 6.49 6.72
N ALA A 45 3.98 5.34 6.77
CA ALA A 45 4.34 4.21 7.61
C ALA A 45 5.81 3.83 7.43
N LYS A 46 6.47 3.54 8.54
CA LYS A 46 7.91 3.17 8.56
C LYS A 46 8.02 1.77 9.15
N ALA A 47 8.88 0.96 8.54
CA ALA A 47 9.25 -0.31 9.13
C ALA A 47 10.02 -0.08 10.44
N VAL A 48 9.70 -0.88 11.44
CA VAL A 48 10.48 -0.96 12.67
C VAL A 48 11.70 -1.80 12.39
N ASN A 49 12.89 -1.30 12.74
CA ASN A 49 14.16 -2.01 12.59
C ASN A 49 14.79 -2.29 13.98
N PRO A 50 14.23 -3.24 14.74
CA PRO A 50 14.66 -3.48 16.12
C PRO A 50 16.10 -4.01 16.22
N ARG A 51 16.62 -4.61 15.14
CA ARG A 51 17.99 -5.14 15.08
C ARG A 51 19.00 -4.12 14.53
N ALA A 52 18.57 -2.88 14.26
CA ALA A 52 19.41 -1.83 13.67
C ALA A 52 20.22 -2.31 12.44
N VAL A 53 19.63 -3.20 11.63
CA VAL A 53 20.25 -3.72 10.40
C VAL A 53 20.53 -2.57 9.45
N ASN A 54 21.78 -2.44 9.03
CA ASN A 54 22.20 -1.41 8.07
C ASN A 54 22.47 -2.07 6.71
N LEU A 55 21.95 -1.46 5.67
CA LEU A 55 22.10 -1.90 4.28
C LEU A 55 23.03 -0.96 3.48
N ASP A 56 23.89 -0.20 4.16
CA ASP A 56 24.77 0.75 3.49
C ASP A 56 25.76 0.08 2.53
N GLU A 57 26.13 -1.17 2.80
CA GLU A 57 26.94 -2.00 1.93
C GLU A 57 26.31 -2.30 0.56
N LEU A 58 24.96 -2.28 0.47
CA LEU A 58 24.22 -2.51 -0.77
C LEU A 58 24.06 -1.23 -1.61
N LYS A 59 24.46 -0.08 -1.08
CA LYS A 59 24.36 1.19 -1.81
C LYS A 59 25.53 1.32 -2.79
N SER A 60 25.25 1.15 -4.06
CA SER A 60 26.23 1.47 -5.12
C SER A 60 26.30 2.99 -5.33
N GLY A 61 27.35 3.64 -4.86
CA GLY A 61 27.57 5.07 -5.12
C GLY A 61 28.05 5.85 -3.88
N ALA A 62 28.57 7.04 -4.12
CA ALA A 62 29.11 7.90 -3.09
C ALA A 62 28.08 8.20 -1.98
N ARG A 63 28.51 8.19 -0.73
CA ARG A 63 27.75 8.46 0.50
C ARG A 63 26.91 9.75 0.50
N ASN A 64 27.14 10.64 -0.48
CA ASN A 64 26.52 11.95 -0.56
C ASN A 64 25.29 11.92 -1.49
N GLY A 65 24.15 11.59 -0.87
CA GLY A 65 22.84 11.94 -1.40
C GLY A 65 22.36 11.14 -2.60
N VAL A 66 21.74 10.00 -2.35
CA VAL A 66 20.88 9.36 -3.36
C VAL A 66 19.84 10.40 -3.79
N LYS A 67 19.97 10.93 -5.00
CA LYS A 67 18.98 11.83 -5.60
C LYS A 67 17.77 10.99 -5.99
N TYR A 68 16.75 10.99 -5.12
CA TYR A 68 15.44 10.34 -5.38
C TYR A 68 14.64 11.14 -6.42
N LYS A 69 15.20 11.31 -7.60
CA LYS A 69 14.48 11.93 -8.71
C LYS A 69 13.82 10.83 -9.51
N GLN A 70 12.49 10.80 -9.50
CA GLN A 70 11.75 9.88 -10.34
C GLN A 70 12.07 10.18 -11.81
N LYS A 71 12.42 9.12 -12.53
CA LYS A 71 12.59 9.16 -13.97
C LYS A 71 11.38 8.50 -14.62
N ASN A 72 11.00 8.96 -15.80
CA ASN A 72 10.00 8.28 -16.60
C ASN A 72 10.51 6.87 -16.97
N PRO A 73 9.90 5.78 -16.46
CA PRO A 73 10.37 4.42 -16.70
C PRO A 73 10.00 3.90 -18.09
N THR A 74 9.00 4.50 -18.74
CA THR A 74 8.44 4.00 -20.01
C THR A 74 9.04 4.69 -21.24
N GLY A 75 9.71 5.83 -21.06
CA GLY A 75 10.16 6.67 -22.18
C GLY A 75 9.02 7.36 -22.95
N HIS A 76 7.76 7.00 -22.68
CA HIS A 76 6.60 7.57 -23.35
C HIS A 76 6.25 8.96 -22.80
N TRP A 77 5.78 9.87 -23.64
CA TRP A 77 5.45 11.27 -23.25
C TRP A 77 4.46 11.36 -22.09
N MET A 78 3.49 10.45 -22.02
CA MET A 78 2.50 10.37 -20.93
C MET A 78 3.18 10.08 -19.58
N GLY A 79 4.21 9.23 -19.55
CA GLY A 79 4.99 8.99 -18.34
C GLY A 79 5.71 10.25 -17.86
N SER A 80 6.22 11.08 -18.79
CA SER A 80 6.83 12.38 -18.47
C SER A 80 5.80 13.36 -17.91
N LEU A 81 4.58 13.36 -18.46
CA LEU A 81 3.46 14.17 -17.95
C LEU A 81 3.10 13.78 -16.52
N LEU A 82 3.01 12.47 -16.23
CA LEU A 82 2.70 11.96 -14.88
C LEU A 82 3.81 12.32 -13.86
N VAL A 83 5.08 12.24 -14.26
CA VAL A 83 6.21 12.67 -13.42
C VAL A 83 6.18 14.18 -13.15
N ALA A 84 5.84 14.99 -14.15
CA ALA A 84 5.66 16.43 -13.98
C ALA A 84 4.47 16.77 -13.07
N PHE A 85 3.37 16.05 -13.22
CA PHE A 85 2.19 16.17 -12.35
C PHE A 85 2.52 15.81 -10.89
N ASP A 86 3.26 14.72 -10.67
CA ASP A 86 3.74 14.34 -9.33
C ASP A 86 4.59 15.44 -8.70
N ALA A 87 5.52 16.00 -9.46
CA ALA A 87 6.37 17.10 -9.00
C ALA A 87 5.57 18.37 -8.65
N PHE A 88 4.46 18.62 -9.35
CA PHE A 88 3.56 19.75 -9.09
C PHE A 88 2.68 19.50 -7.85
N VAL A 89 2.14 18.29 -7.68
CA VAL A 89 1.22 17.96 -6.57
C VAL A 89 1.97 17.81 -5.23
N ARG A 90 3.20 17.33 -5.27
CA ARG A 90 4.00 17.06 -4.06
C ARG A 90 4.13 18.26 -3.09
N PRO A 91 4.43 19.49 -3.51
CA PRO A 91 4.47 20.64 -2.63
C PRO A 91 3.09 21.06 -2.08
N MET A 92 2.01 20.60 -2.73
CA MET A 92 0.63 20.92 -2.27
C MET A 92 0.15 19.96 -1.17
N GLU A 93 0.85 18.86 -0.92
CA GLU A 93 0.49 17.90 0.13
C GLU A 93 0.18 18.54 1.51
N PRO A 94 1.01 19.48 2.02
CA PRO A 94 0.78 20.10 3.33
C PRO A 94 -0.47 20.98 3.39
N LEU A 95 -1.02 21.39 2.25
CA LEU A 95 -2.20 22.26 2.16
C LEU A 95 -3.51 21.49 2.33
N ILE A 96 -3.49 20.17 2.27
CA ILE A 96 -4.69 19.35 2.39
C ILE A 96 -5.08 19.24 3.88
N PRO A 97 -6.33 19.57 4.24
CA PRO A 97 -6.79 19.50 5.61
C PRO A 97 -6.72 18.07 6.17
N ASN A 98 -6.19 17.90 7.37
CA ASN A 98 -6.11 16.59 8.04
C ASN A 98 -7.47 15.91 8.18
N LYS A 99 -8.55 16.68 8.34
CA LYS A 99 -9.92 16.14 8.38
C LYS A 99 -10.33 15.43 7.10
N LEU A 100 -9.88 15.93 5.95
CA LEU A 100 -10.18 15.31 4.66
C LEU A 100 -9.40 13.99 4.51
N THR A 101 -8.12 14.01 4.88
CA THR A 101 -7.28 12.81 4.90
C THR A 101 -7.85 11.75 5.84
N GLN A 102 -8.29 12.13 7.04
CA GLN A 102 -8.91 11.18 7.98
C GLN A 102 -10.18 10.56 7.40
N LYS A 103 -11.09 11.38 6.84
CA LYS A 103 -12.30 10.87 6.18
C LYS A 103 -11.98 9.90 5.05
N ALA A 104 -10.91 10.13 4.30
CA ALA A 104 -10.46 9.24 3.24
C ALA A 104 -9.90 7.92 3.80
N ILE A 105 -9.16 7.98 4.92
CA ILE A 105 -8.68 6.81 5.64
C ILE A 105 -9.85 5.97 6.15
N ASP A 106 -10.84 6.60 6.77
CA ASP A 106 -12.05 5.91 7.27
C ASP A 106 -12.77 5.18 6.13
N ARG A 107 -12.88 5.82 4.97
CA ARG A 107 -13.44 5.19 3.76
C ARG A 107 -12.62 4.01 3.25
N ALA A 108 -11.29 4.10 3.35
CA ALA A 108 -10.39 3.00 3.01
C ALA A 108 -10.55 1.83 3.97
N LEU A 109 -10.67 2.09 5.27
CA LEU A 109 -10.89 1.06 6.30
C LEU A 109 -12.24 0.37 6.09
N GLU A 110 -13.31 1.10 5.84
CA GLU A 110 -14.60 0.52 5.47
C GLU A 110 -14.48 -0.44 4.28
N PHE A 111 -13.72 -0.04 3.23
CA PHE A 111 -13.48 -0.90 2.08
C PHE A 111 -12.76 -2.20 2.45
N ILE A 112 -11.73 -2.11 3.29
CA ILE A 112 -10.92 -3.25 3.74
C ILE A 112 -11.79 -4.18 4.60
N GLU A 113 -12.47 -3.65 5.62
CA GLU A 113 -13.23 -4.42 6.61
C GLU A 113 -14.41 -5.19 6.01
N VAL A 114 -15.12 -4.57 5.07
CA VAL A 114 -16.25 -5.23 4.38
C VAL A 114 -15.79 -6.40 3.50
N ARG A 115 -14.52 -6.40 3.06
CA ARG A 115 -13.99 -7.37 2.08
C ARG A 115 -12.97 -8.34 2.65
N ALA A 116 -12.41 -8.04 3.81
CA ALA A 116 -11.51 -8.95 4.49
C ALA A 116 -12.32 -10.04 5.21
N ASN A 117 -12.06 -11.30 4.88
CA ASN A 117 -12.66 -12.46 5.55
C ASN A 117 -11.57 -13.45 5.95
N GLU A 118 -11.93 -14.46 6.76
CA GLU A 118 -10.98 -15.46 7.23
C GLU A 118 -10.61 -16.50 6.16
N GLU A 119 -11.43 -16.66 5.11
CA GLU A 119 -11.21 -17.67 4.08
C GLU A 119 -10.23 -17.19 3.02
N ASP A 120 -10.57 -16.09 2.35
CA ASP A 120 -9.82 -15.56 1.21
C ASP A 120 -9.01 -14.31 1.57
N GLY A 121 -9.15 -13.80 2.78
CA GLY A 121 -8.56 -12.54 3.19
C GLY A 121 -9.03 -11.38 2.34
N LEU A 122 -8.18 -10.38 2.16
CA LEU A 122 -8.46 -9.26 1.26
C LEU A 122 -8.01 -9.62 -0.16
N GLY A 123 -8.98 -9.94 -1.01
CA GLY A 123 -8.75 -10.21 -2.44
C GLY A 123 -8.02 -11.50 -2.76
N GLY A 124 -7.80 -12.41 -1.81
CA GLY A 124 -7.17 -13.71 -2.04
C GLY A 124 -5.69 -13.65 -2.45
N ILE A 125 -5.01 -12.50 -2.30
CA ILE A 125 -3.63 -12.31 -2.72
C ILE A 125 -2.76 -11.72 -1.62
N PHE A 126 -1.53 -12.23 -1.49
CA PHE A 126 -0.58 -11.82 -0.47
C PHE A 126 -0.39 -10.29 -0.36
N PRO A 127 -0.14 -9.51 -1.44
CA PRO A 127 0.10 -8.09 -1.32
C PRO A 127 -1.07 -7.30 -0.69
N ALA A 128 -2.31 -7.68 -1.01
CA ALA A 128 -3.48 -7.02 -0.45
C ALA A 128 -3.65 -7.30 1.04
N MET A 129 -3.49 -8.57 1.45
CA MET A 129 -3.56 -9.01 2.85
C MET A 129 -2.45 -8.39 3.69
N ALA A 130 -1.20 -8.43 3.20
CA ALA A 130 -0.05 -7.85 3.88
C ALA A 130 -0.19 -6.33 4.05
N ASN A 131 -0.63 -5.61 3.01
CA ASN A 131 -0.87 -4.18 3.10
C ASN A 131 -1.98 -3.86 4.11
N ALA A 132 -3.08 -4.64 4.17
CA ALA A 132 -4.14 -4.45 5.16
C ALA A 132 -3.62 -4.64 6.59
N LEU A 133 -2.84 -5.68 6.84
CA LEU A 133 -2.23 -5.92 8.15
C LEU A 133 -1.27 -4.79 8.55
N MET A 134 -0.46 -4.30 7.60
CA MET A 134 0.42 -3.14 7.83
C MET A 134 -0.37 -1.85 8.12
N VAL A 135 -1.54 -1.66 7.50
CA VAL A 135 -2.43 -0.53 7.80
C VAL A 135 -2.90 -0.58 9.26
N TYR A 136 -3.41 -1.71 9.72
CA TYR A 136 -3.84 -1.87 11.11
C TYR A 136 -2.69 -1.60 12.08
N HIS A 137 -1.51 -2.14 11.79
CA HIS A 137 -0.31 -1.87 12.62
C HIS A 137 0.07 -0.38 12.62
N ALA A 138 0.05 0.29 11.47
CA ALA A 138 0.38 1.70 11.34
C ALA A 138 -0.62 2.63 12.07
N LEU A 139 -1.87 2.17 12.21
CA LEU A 139 -2.91 2.86 12.95
C LEU A 139 -2.89 2.54 14.46
N GLY A 140 -2.00 1.66 14.91
CA GLY A 140 -1.90 1.27 16.31
C GLY A 140 -3.03 0.36 16.80
N VAL A 141 -3.70 -0.35 15.90
CA VAL A 141 -4.74 -1.33 16.26
C VAL A 141 -4.08 -2.47 17.03
N SER A 142 -4.73 -2.91 18.13
CA SER A 142 -4.21 -4.00 18.96
C SER A 142 -3.99 -5.27 18.15
N PRO A 143 -2.91 -6.02 18.38
CA PRO A 143 -2.71 -7.34 17.79
C PRO A 143 -3.85 -8.34 18.11
N ASP A 144 -4.55 -8.15 19.23
CA ASP A 144 -5.64 -9.00 19.67
C ASP A 144 -7.01 -8.59 19.08
N ASP A 145 -7.05 -7.49 18.33
CA ASP A 145 -8.28 -7.06 17.66
C ASP A 145 -8.73 -8.13 16.64
N PRO A 146 -10.02 -8.49 16.60
CA PRO A 146 -10.54 -9.48 15.66
C PRO A 146 -10.18 -9.22 14.21
N LYS A 147 -10.14 -7.95 13.78
CA LYS A 147 -9.77 -7.56 12.40
C LYS A 147 -8.32 -7.91 12.07
N VAL A 148 -7.42 -7.68 13.03
CA VAL A 148 -6.00 -8.01 12.91
C VAL A 148 -5.81 -9.52 12.88
N GLN A 149 -6.53 -10.25 13.75
CA GLN A 149 -6.48 -11.71 13.79
C GLN A 149 -7.01 -12.33 12.49
N THR A 150 -8.12 -11.80 11.95
CA THR A 150 -8.66 -12.22 10.65
C THR A 150 -7.64 -12.03 9.52
N ALA A 151 -7.03 -10.84 9.43
CA ALA A 151 -6.03 -10.55 8.42
C ALA A 151 -4.79 -11.44 8.56
N ARG A 152 -4.37 -11.74 9.80
CA ARG A 152 -3.23 -12.61 10.09
C ARG A 152 -3.51 -14.06 9.68
N LYS A 153 -4.64 -14.60 10.09
CA LYS A 153 -5.06 -15.97 9.71
C LYS A 153 -5.12 -16.15 8.20
N ALA A 154 -5.62 -15.13 7.47
CA ALA A 154 -5.67 -15.17 6.01
C ALA A 154 -4.26 -15.24 5.38
N ILE A 155 -3.29 -14.52 5.94
CA ILE A 155 -1.89 -14.60 5.50
C ILE A 155 -1.27 -15.96 5.84
N ASP A 156 -1.52 -16.48 7.05
CA ASP A 156 -1.00 -17.77 7.51
C ASP A 156 -1.48 -18.91 6.60
N ARG A 157 -2.67 -18.81 6.02
CA ARG A 157 -3.18 -19.79 5.03
C ARG A 157 -2.41 -19.83 3.72
N LEU A 158 -1.70 -18.74 3.37
CA LEU A 158 -0.82 -18.73 2.20
C LEU A 158 0.49 -19.48 2.47
N LEU A 159 0.80 -19.76 3.73
CA LEU A 159 2.01 -20.47 4.12
C LEU A 159 1.74 -21.97 4.11
N ILE A 160 2.32 -22.66 3.16
CA ILE A 160 2.27 -24.12 3.05
C ILE A 160 3.53 -24.67 3.71
N VAL A 161 3.33 -25.49 4.74
CA VAL A 161 4.43 -26.12 5.49
C VAL A 161 4.23 -27.62 5.45
N SER A 162 5.22 -28.33 4.94
CA SER A 162 5.34 -29.79 4.97
C SER A 162 6.55 -30.22 5.79
N ALA A 163 6.82 -31.51 5.87
CA ALA A 163 7.96 -32.03 6.65
C ALA A 163 9.31 -31.54 6.12
N ASP A 164 9.45 -31.39 4.81
CA ASP A 164 10.71 -31.15 4.12
C ASP A 164 10.80 -29.76 3.48
N GLU A 165 9.67 -29.06 3.33
CA GLU A 165 9.64 -27.77 2.64
C GLU A 165 8.60 -26.81 3.22
N ALA A 166 8.85 -25.51 3.08
CA ALA A 166 7.89 -24.46 3.38
C ALA A 166 7.95 -23.40 2.28
N TYR A 167 6.77 -23.00 1.79
CA TYR A 167 6.68 -21.92 0.82
C TYR A 167 5.42 -21.10 1.02
N CYS A 168 5.46 -19.85 0.56
CA CYS A 168 4.31 -18.97 0.57
C CYS A 168 3.63 -18.97 -0.80
N GLN A 169 2.38 -19.38 -0.83
CA GLN A 169 1.54 -19.33 -2.03
C GLN A 169 1.13 -17.85 -2.27
N PRO A 170 1.34 -17.30 -3.47
CA PRO A 170 1.09 -15.88 -3.70
C PRO A 170 -0.40 -15.52 -3.75
N CYS A 171 -1.27 -16.49 -4.04
CA CYS A 171 -2.72 -16.30 -4.06
C CYS A 171 -3.47 -17.59 -3.74
N LEU A 172 -4.72 -17.42 -3.26
CA LEU A 172 -5.61 -18.54 -2.92
C LEU A 172 -6.50 -18.96 -4.10
N SER A 173 -6.63 -18.13 -5.13
CA SER A 173 -7.47 -18.43 -6.29
C SER A 173 -6.69 -19.19 -7.37
N PRO A 174 -7.07 -20.41 -7.70
CA PRO A 174 -6.42 -21.20 -8.75
C PRO A 174 -6.89 -20.85 -10.16
N VAL A 175 -7.92 -19.99 -10.29
CA VAL A 175 -8.54 -19.64 -11.58
C VAL A 175 -8.37 -18.16 -11.84
N TRP A 176 -7.77 -17.87 -12.96
CA TRP A 176 -7.59 -16.53 -13.51
C TRP A 176 -8.55 -16.31 -14.69
#